data_011752a0307e7027ae79e5a0dca955c4
#
_entry.id   011752a0307e7027ae79e5a0dca955c4
#
_cell.length_a   1.000
_cell.length_b   1.000
_cell.length_c   1.000
_cell.angle_alpha   90.00
_cell.angle_beta   90.00
_cell.angle_gamma   90.00
#
_symmetry.space_group_name_H-M   'P 1'
#
loop_
_entity.id
_entity.type
_entity.pdbx_description
1 polymer ?
#
loop_
_entity_poly.entity_id
_entity_poly.type
_entity_poly.pdbx_seq_one_letter_code
_entity_poly.pdbx_strand_id
1 'polypeptide(L)'
;MRSGVPMSKIQRGWFEADEYQRVSNATADIKTRQFLVCDQGSMSPNDMRAVCRRIARQHGGIGMMMFDYFQKSRSNRSDDRRTTNDILTEVSADIKGMGMEYKCPTVVLSQLSKTCERQPNKRPMNSDLRD
;
A
#
# COMPACT_ATOMS: atom_id res chain seq x y z
N MET A 1 -16.50 -4.32 -4.45
CA MET A 1 -15.97 -4.64 -5.80
C MET A 1 -16.79 -3.90 -6.85
N ARG A 2 -16.17 -3.30 -7.86
CA ARG A 2 -16.88 -2.51 -8.89
C ARG A 2 -17.79 -3.34 -9.79
N SER A 3 -17.42 -4.60 -10.07
CA SER A 3 -18.23 -5.50 -10.90
C SER A 3 -19.43 -6.10 -10.17
N GLY A 4 -19.45 -6.08 -8.83
CA GLY A 4 -20.43 -6.80 -8.02
C GLY A 4 -20.33 -8.34 -8.11
N VAL A 5 -19.31 -8.88 -8.78
CA VAL A 5 -19.07 -10.32 -8.88
C VAL A 5 -18.19 -10.80 -7.73
N PRO A 6 -18.54 -11.90 -7.03
CA PRO A 6 -17.75 -12.43 -5.93
C PRO A 6 -16.31 -12.74 -6.34
N MET A 7 -15.34 -12.45 -5.44
CA MET A 7 -13.92 -12.70 -5.71
C MET A 7 -13.63 -14.18 -6.00
N SER A 8 -14.32 -15.09 -5.35
CA SER A 8 -14.18 -16.54 -5.57
C SER A 8 -14.51 -16.95 -7.01
N LYS A 9 -15.50 -16.33 -7.65
CA LYS A 9 -15.81 -16.54 -9.06
C LYS A 9 -14.72 -15.96 -9.96
N ILE A 10 -14.22 -14.74 -9.62
CA ILE A 10 -13.14 -14.11 -10.38
C ILE A 10 -11.87 -14.97 -10.36
N GLN A 11 -11.48 -15.47 -9.19
CA GLN A 11 -10.29 -16.32 -9.04
C GLN A 11 -10.39 -17.66 -9.77
N ARG A 12 -11.60 -18.24 -9.84
CA ARG A 12 -11.84 -19.51 -10.53
C ARG A 12 -12.04 -19.35 -12.04
N GLY A 13 -12.24 -18.14 -12.51
CA GLY A 13 -12.51 -17.85 -13.92
C GLY A 13 -13.89 -18.34 -14.41
N TRP A 14 -14.81 -18.65 -13.50
CA TRP A 14 -16.15 -19.14 -13.82
C TRP A 14 -17.17 -18.02 -13.70
N PHE A 15 -17.65 -17.56 -14.85
CA PHE A 15 -18.60 -16.48 -14.96
C PHE A 15 -19.83 -16.88 -15.76
N GLU A 16 -20.98 -16.37 -15.39
CA GLU A 16 -22.14 -16.29 -16.25
C GLU A 16 -21.92 -15.16 -17.28
N ALA A 17 -22.66 -15.18 -18.36
CA ALA A 17 -22.44 -14.23 -19.48
C ALA A 17 -22.55 -12.76 -19.03
N ASP A 18 -23.52 -12.44 -18.18
CA ASP A 18 -23.71 -11.10 -17.61
C ASP A 18 -22.61 -10.74 -16.62
N GLU A 19 -22.15 -11.69 -15.83
CA GLU A 19 -21.03 -11.49 -14.87
C GLU A 19 -19.73 -11.17 -15.60
N TYR A 20 -19.44 -11.90 -16.70
CA TYR A 20 -18.29 -11.64 -17.55
C TYR A 20 -18.32 -10.20 -18.07
N GLN A 21 -19.46 -9.74 -18.59
CA GLN A 21 -19.60 -8.38 -19.09
C GLN A 21 -19.36 -7.34 -17.99
N ARG A 22 -19.88 -7.57 -16.77
CA ARG A 22 -19.67 -6.68 -15.62
C ARG A 22 -18.20 -6.61 -15.20
N VAL A 23 -17.49 -7.74 -15.19
CA VAL A 23 -16.05 -7.79 -14.87
C VAL A 23 -15.25 -7.08 -15.95
N SER A 24 -15.58 -7.33 -17.24
CA SER A 24 -14.94 -6.67 -18.38
C SER A 24 -15.09 -5.15 -18.33
N ASN A 25 -16.30 -4.66 -18.11
CA ASN A 25 -16.57 -3.23 -17.99
C ASN A 25 -15.83 -2.60 -16.79
N ALA A 26 -15.83 -3.28 -15.64
CA ALA A 26 -15.10 -2.81 -14.46
C ALA A 26 -13.58 -2.76 -14.70
N THR A 27 -13.04 -3.72 -15.43
CA THR A 27 -11.62 -3.76 -15.81
C THR A 27 -11.28 -2.63 -16.78
N ALA A 28 -12.13 -2.39 -17.79
CA ALA A 28 -11.97 -1.28 -18.72
C ALA A 28 -11.96 0.07 -17.99
N ASP A 29 -12.90 0.29 -17.06
CA ASP A 29 -12.95 1.51 -16.26
C ASP A 29 -11.70 1.69 -15.37
N ILE A 30 -11.17 0.62 -14.77
CA ILE A 30 -9.91 0.70 -14.00
C ILE A 30 -8.73 1.07 -14.90
N LYS A 31 -8.66 0.49 -16.11
CA LYS A 31 -7.58 0.78 -17.07
C LYS A 31 -7.56 2.23 -17.57
N THR A 32 -8.69 2.92 -17.57
CA THR A 32 -8.74 4.34 -17.94
C THR A 32 -8.22 5.26 -16.84
N ARG A 33 -8.05 4.75 -15.63
CA ARG A 33 -7.53 5.51 -14.49
C ARG A 33 -6.02 5.41 -14.42
N GLN A 34 -5.38 6.51 -14.05
CA GLN A 34 -3.95 6.53 -13.76
C GLN A 34 -3.68 5.86 -12.41
N PHE A 35 -3.79 4.53 -12.37
CA PHE A 35 -3.51 3.71 -11.21
C PHE A 35 -2.28 2.86 -11.48
N LEU A 36 -1.19 3.16 -10.78
CA LEU A 36 0.10 2.52 -10.95
C LEU A 36 0.39 1.66 -9.72
N VAL A 37 0.80 0.43 -9.94
CA VAL A 37 1.18 -0.52 -8.90
C VAL A 37 2.67 -0.81 -9.02
N CYS A 38 3.40 -0.65 -7.92
CA CYS A 38 4.74 -1.15 -7.78
C CYS A 38 4.67 -2.39 -6.88
N ASP A 39 4.87 -3.56 -7.47
CA ASP A 39 4.84 -4.87 -6.80
C ASP A 39 6.22 -5.35 -6.35
N GLN A 40 7.20 -4.45 -6.36
CA GLN A 40 8.52 -4.71 -5.83
C GLN A 40 8.41 -5.04 -4.33
N GLY A 41 8.97 -6.17 -3.93
CA GLY A 41 8.98 -6.63 -2.53
C GLY A 41 9.60 -5.60 -1.58
N SER A 42 10.25 -5.99 -0.52
CA SER A 42 10.83 -5.08 0.47
C SER A 42 11.60 -3.90 -0.16
N MET A 43 11.12 -2.67 0.06
CA MET A 43 11.70 -1.44 -0.47
C MET A 43 12.26 -0.57 0.65
N SER A 44 13.40 0.06 0.43
CA SER A 44 13.90 1.13 1.28
C SER A 44 13.24 2.47 0.92
N PRO A 45 13.23 3.47 1.82
CA PRO A 45 12.75 4.81 1.50
C PRO A 45 13.40 5.43 0.26
N ASN A 46 14.68 5.14 0.01
CA ASN A 46 15.36 5.61 -1.19
C ASN A 46 14.81 4.95 -2.46
N ASP A 47 14.52 3.65 -2.42
CA ASP A 47 13.89 2.94 -3.54
C ASP A 47 12.49 3.53 -3.81
N MET A 48 11.71 3.76 -2.75
CA MET A 48 10.36 4.38 -2.85
C MET A 48 10.45 5.77 -3.49
N ARG A 49 11.39 6.63 -3.05
CA ARG A 49 11.61 7.95 -3.67
C ARG A 49 12.01 7.87 -5.13
N ALA A 50 12.85 6.90 -5.49
CA ALA A 50 13.25 6.70 -6.89
C ALA A 50 12.05 6.36 -7.78
N VAL A 51 11.16 5.47 -7.30
CA VAL A 51 9.90 5.13 -8.00
C VAL A 51 8.99 6.35 -8.09
N CYS A 52 8.74 7.06 -6.97
CA CYS A 52 7.90 8.25 -6.96
C CYS A 52 8.43 9.33 -7.91
N ARG A 53 9.73 9.56 -7.92
CA ARG A 53 10.37 10.53 -8.84
C ARG A 53 10.17 10.17 -10.30
N ARG A 54 10.31 8.88 -10.63
CA ARG A 54 10.05 8.38 -11.99
C ARG A 54 8.60 8.61 -12.39
N ILE A 55 7.65 8.22 -11.54
CA ILE A 55 6.22 8.39 -11.78
C ILE A 55 5.85 9.87 -11.95
N ALA A 56 6.31 10.72 -11.03
CA ALA A 56 6.04 12.16 -11.10
C ALA A 56 6.52 12.79 -12.41
N ARG A 57 7.69 12.37 -12.90
CA ARG A 57 8.22 12.85 -14.18
C ARG A 57 7.42 12.36 -15.39
N GLN A 58 6.96 11.10 -15.35
CA GLN A 58 6.23 10.49 -16.46
C GLN A 58 4.79 10.97 -16.57
N HIS A 59 4.15 11.28 -15.44
CA HIS A 59 2.72 11.59 -15.37
C HIS A 59 2.41 13.01 -14.90
N GLY A 60 3.44 13.85 -14.71
CA GLY A 60 3.24 15.25 -14.33
C GLY A 60 2.94 15.47 -12.84
N GLY A 61 3.05 14.44 -12.02
CA GLY A 61 2.81 14.50 -10.57
C GLY A 61 2.27 13.20 -10.00
N ILE A 62 1.96 13.22 -8.71
CA ILE A 62 1.36 12.10 -7.96
C ILE A 62 0.12 12.63 -7.25
N GLY A 63 -1.05 12.07 -7.55
CA GLY A 63 -2.31 12.49 -6.93
C GLY A 63 -2.53 11.90 -5.53
N MET A 64 -2.03 10.68 -5.30
CA MET A 64 -2.07 9.98 -4.00
C MET A 64 -1.03 8.87 -3.99
N MET A 65 -0.47 8.59 -2.82
CA MET A 65 0.38 7.43 -2.57
C MET A 65 -0.29 6.48 -1.58
N MET A 66 -0.10 5.17 -1.80
CA MET A 66 -0.53 4.14 -0.86
C MET A 66 0.60 3.13 -0.66
N PHE A 67 0.88 2.80 0.60
CA PHE A 67 1.88 1.81 0.98
C PHE A 67 1.19 0.63 1.70
N ASP A 68 1.28 -0.57 1.13
CA ASP A 68 0.65 -1.79 1.63
C ASP A 68 1.72 -2.89 1.80
N TYR A 69 2.07 -3.24 2.98
CA TYR A 69 2.01 -2.59 4.29
C TYR A 69 3.44 -2.24 4.75
N PHE A 70 3.57 -1.20 5.54
CA PHE A 70 4.87 -0.57 5.71
C PHE A 70 5.88 -1.39 6.55
N GLN A 71 5.44 -2.39 7.32
CA GLN A 71 6.32 -3.31 8.05
C GLN A 71 7.19 -4.19 7.12
N LYS A 72 6.85 -4.29 5.84
CA LYS A 72 7.71 -4.91 4.83
C LYS A 72 8.82 -4.01 4.31
N SER A 73 8.81 -2.75 4.67
CA SER A 73 9.86 -1.82 4.29
C SER A 73 11.18 -2.17 5.00
N ARG A 74 12.28 -1.84 4.37
CA ARG A 74 13.62 -2.04 4.92
C ARG A 74 14.30 -0.69 5.14
N SER A 75 15.31 -0.67 6.03
CA SER A 75 16.16 0.50 6.19
C SER A 75 16.93 0.83 4.91
N ASN A 76 17.32 2.10 4.75
CA ASN A 76 18.28 2.52 3.76
C ASN A 76 19.70 1.98 4.03
N ARG A 77 19.96 1.50 5.23
CA ARG A 77 21.27 0.99 5.68
C ARG A 77 21.28 -0.52 5.61
N SER A 78 22.31 -1.10 5.00
CA SER A 78 22.48 -2.54 4.86
C SER A 78 22.98 -3.23 6.14
N ASP A 79 23.69 -2.51 7.02
CA ASP A 79 24.22 -3.00 8.29
C ASP A 79 23.56 -2.23 9.43
N ASP A 80 22.32 -2.58 9.71
CA ASP A 80 21.52 -1.88 10.71
C ASP A 80 21.27 -2.75 11.95
N ARG A 81 21.90 -2.37 13.06
CA ARG A 81 21.74 -3.00 14.38
C ARG A 81 20.56 -2.45 15.17
N ARG A 82 19.78 -1.56 14.59
CA ARG A 82 18.62 -0.94 15.25
C ARG A 82 17.48 -1.93 15.40
N THR A 83 16.59 -1.62 16.33
CA THR A 83 15.36 -2.40 16.49
C THR A 83 14.43 -2.21 15.30
N THR A 84 13.54 -3.17 15.08
CA THR A 84 12.47 -3.04 14.05
C THR A 84 11.67 -1.75 14.24
N ASN A 85 11.40 -1.36 15.48
CA ASN A 85 10.65 -0.13 15.79
C ASN A 85 11.39 1.14 15.37
N ASP A 86 12.72 1.19 15.52
CA ASP A 86 13.52 2.33 15.07
C ASP A 86 13.47 2.45 13.54
N ILE A 87 13.58 1.30 12.85
CA ILE A 87 13.50 1.24 11.38
C ILE A 87 12.13 1.72 10.91
N LEU A 88 11.05 1.24 11.51
CA LEU A 88 9.69 1.64 11.15
C LEU A 88 9.44 3.12 11.44
N THR A 89 10.02 3.66 12.51
CA THR A 89 9.93 5.10 12.83
C THR A 89 10.60 5.94 11.75
N GLU A 90 11.81 5.56 11.31
CA GLU A 90 12.50 6.23 10.20
C GLU A 90 11.72 6.13 8.90
N VAL A 91 11.26 4.94 8.52
CA VAL A 91 10.48 4.72 7.30
C VAL A 91 9.18 5.54 7.31
N SER A 92 8.50 5.62 8.46
CA SER A 92 7.29 6.43 8.63
C SER A 92 7.56 7.92 8.40
N ALA A 93 8.66 8.43 8.96
CA ALA A 93 9.08 9.82 8.75
C ALA A 93 9.42 10.10 7.28
N ASP A 94 10.12 9.18 6.63
CA ASP A 94 10.45 9.28 5.20
C ASP A 94 9.21 9.26 4.30
N ILE A 95 8.25 8.37 4.59
CA ILE A 95 6.97 8.32 3.85
C ILE A 95 6.21 9.64 4.01
N LYS A 96 6.14 10.18 5.23
CA LYS A 96 5.54 11.50 5.47
C LYS A 96 6.28 12.59 4.68
N GLY A 97 7.61 12.56 4.68
CA GLY A 97 8.43 13.49 3.90
C GLY A 97 8.13 13.43 2.40
N MET A 98 7.96 12.21 1.85
CA MET A 98 7.55 12.05 0.44
C MET A 98 6.16 12.65 0.17
N GLY A 99 5.18 12.44 1.06
CA GLY A 99 3.87 13.07 0.93
C GLY A 99 3.93 14.60 0.84
N MET A 100 4.80 15.20 1.64
CA MET A 100 5.04 16.65 1.62
C MET A 100 5.79 17.08 0.34
N GLU A 101 6.81 16.34 -0.09
CA GLU A 101 7.60 16.58 -1.30
C GLU A 101 6.71 16.60 -2.55
N TYR A 102 5.83 15.61 -2.68
CA TYR A 102 4.93 15.48 -3.83
C TYR A 102 3.59 16.18 -3.64
N LYS A 103 3.36 16.83 -2.50
CA LYS A 103 2.12 17.56 -2.16
C LYS A 103 0.87 16.72 -2.38
N CYS A 104 0.90 15.44 -2.00
CA CYS A 104 -0.20 14.52 -2.20
C CYS A 104 -0.56 13.77 -0.91
N PRO A 105 -1.84 13.38 -0.75
CA PRO A 105 -2.27 12.51 0.33
C PRO A 105 -1.49 11.19 0.32
N THR A 106 -1.12 10.71 1.50
CA THR A 106 -0.41 9.45 1.66
C THR A 106 -1.18 8.55 2.62
N VAL A 107 -1.53 7.36 2.14
CA VAL A 107 -2.18 6.31 2.92
C VAL A 107 -1.16 5.22 3.21
N VAL A 108 -1.04 4.86 4.48
CA VAL A 108 -0.12 3.80 4.92
C VAL A 108 -0.95 2.73 5.62
N LEU A 109 -0.86 1.51 5.13
CA LEU A 109 -1.46 0.36 5.79
C LEU A 109 -0.45 -0.22 6.78
N SER A 110 -0.92 -0.54 7.97
CA SER A 110 -0.11 -1.15 9.02
C SER A 110 -0.80 -2.38 9.55
N GLN A 111 -0.03 -3.44 9.74
CA GLN A 111 -0.52 -4.64 10.40
C GLN A 111 -0.63 -4.38 11.91
N LEU A 112 -1.71 -4.82 12.51
CA LEU A 112 -1.90 -4.74 13.95
C LEU A 112 -1.27 -5.95 14.65
N SER A 113 -0.76 -5.71 15.86
CA SER A 113 -0.30 -6.78 16.74
C SER A 113 -1.45 -7.72 17.11
N LYS A 114 -1.17 -9.03 17.18
CA LYS A 114 -2.14 -10.02 17.65
C LYS A 114 -2.57 -9.81 19.11
N THR A 115 -1.86 -9.00 19.86
CA THR A 115 -2.20 -8.65 21.24
C THR A 115 -3.52 -7.90 21.34
N CYS A 116 -3.89 -7.12 20.32
CA CYS A 116 -5.18 -6.41 20.28
C CYS A 116 -6.39 -7.38 20.32
N GLU A 117 -6.25 -8.60 19.79
CA GLU A 117 -7.31 -9.61 19.83
C GLU A 117 -7.59 -10.16 21.24
N ARG A 118 -6.58 -10.07 22.14
CA ARG A 118 -6.65 -10.56 23.53
C ARG A 118 -7.16 -9.51 24.51
N GLN A 119 -7.28 -8.26 24.08
CA GLN A 119 -7.78 -7.18 24.92
C GLN A 119 -9.30 -7.32 25.12
N PRO A 120 -9.85 -6.97 26.32
CA PRO A 120 -11.29 -6.96 26.55
C PRO A 120 -12.04 -6.05 25.58
N ASN A 121 -11.43 -4.92 25.22
CA ASN A 121 -11.90 -4.03 24.17
C ASN A 121 -11.03 -4.25 22.92
N LYS A 122 -11.56 -4.99 21.97
CA LYS A 122 -10.87 -5.34 20.69
C LYS A 122 -10.66 -4.14 19.75
N ARG A 123 -10.72 -2.91 20.25
CA ARG A 123 -10.43 -1.71 19.46
C ARG A 123 -8.92 -1.49 19.43
N PRO A 124 -8.32 -1.39 18.24
CA PRO A 124 -6.88 -1.11 18.13
C PRO A 124 -6.51 0.22 18.79
N MET A 125 -5.39 0.22 19.48
CA MET A 125 -4.74 1.41 20.03
C MET A 125 -3.44 1.69 19.29
N ASN A 126 -2.90 2.90 19.43
CA ASN A 126 -1.63 3.28 18.79
C ASN A 126 -0.46 2.37 19.20
N SER A 127 -0.50 1.77 20.38
CA SER A 127 0.48 0.78 20.82
C SER A 127 0.45 -0.51 19.98
N ASP A 128 -0.68 -0.86 19.40
CA ASP A 128 -0.86 -2.08 18.59
C ASP A 128 -0.27 -1.95 17.17
N LEU A 129 0.19 -0.75 16.82
CA LEU A 129 0.84 -0.47 15.53
C LEU A 129 2.36 -0.69 15.56
N ARG A 130 2.92 -1.08 16.72
CA ARG A 130 4.37 -1.07 16.96
C ARG A 130 5.06 -2.43 16.91
N ASP A 131 4.36 -3.51 16.60
CA ASP A 131 4.97 -4.87 16.59
C ASP A 131 5.16 -5.42 15.19
#